data_438b3771a4c5145649fd215c22852fff
#
_entry.id   438b3771a4c5145649fd215c22852fff
#
_cell.length_a   1.000
_cell.length_b   1.000
_cell.length_c   1.000
_cell.angle_alpha   90.00
_cell.angle_beta   90.00
_cell.angle_gamma   90.00
#
_symmetry.space_group_name_H-M   'P 1'
#
loop_
_entity.id
_entity.type
_entity.pdbx_description
1 polymer ?
#
loop_
_entity_poly.entity_id
_entity_poly.type
_entity_poly.pdbx_seq_one_letter_code
_entity_poly.pdbx_strand_id
1 'polypeptide(L)'
;ITASSVDELEWKCAEMKKLLLSQDMDVQPCSFCQEQAFLSSLPLVSLERSLFERSKRNVLTLGAASCYPFTSYEMCDDNGILLGVNKHNNSLIIVDIFDSRVYKNANIAILGTSGAGKSFSMQLMATRMRRKGIQVFIVAPLKGHEFHRACSNIGGEFIQISPASQNCINVMAIRKVDRSVDEMLDGPGVEKSLLAAKIQRLHIFFSLLIPDMNHEERQLLDDALIRTYARLGITHDNSTLDDPDHPGQYRTMPVLGDLYEVLKESPDTKRLANILNRLVNGSARTFNQQTNVSLDNKYTVLDISELTGDLLTVGMFVALDFVWDKAKENRTEEKAIFIDECWQLIGANSNRLAAEFVLEIFKIIRGYGG
;
A
#
# COMPACT_ATOMS: atom_id res chain seq x y z
N ILE A 1 3.33 -4.52 -47.01
CA ILE A 1 3.82 -5.81 -46.49
C ILE A 1 5.25 -5.99 -46.95
N THR A 2 6.14 -6.45 -46.08
CA THR A 2 7.55 -6.72 -46.38
C THR A 2 7.89 -8.14 -45.94
N ALA A 3 8.80 -8.80 -46.68
CA ALA A 3 9.25 -10.14 -46.39
C ALA A 3 10.71 -10.35 -46.81
N SER A 4 11.34 -11.41 -46.33
CA SER A 4 12.72 -11.77 -46.66
C SER A 4 12.84 -12.64 -47.91
N SER A 5 11.75 -13.25 -48.37
CA SER A 5 11.66 -14.05 -49.59
C SER A 5 10.35 -13.80 -50.34
N VAL A 6 10.30 -14.19 -51.62
CA VAL A 6 9.08 -14.06 -52.44
C VAL A 6 7.97 -14.96 -51.91
N ASP A 7 8.29 -16.20 -51.55
CA ASP A 7 7.31 -17.16 -51.01
C ASP A 7 6.69 -16.66 -49.71
N GLU A 8 7.51 -16.09 -48.81
CA GLU A 8 7.03 -15.46 -47.58
C GLU A 8 6.14 -14.25 -47.86
N LEU A 9 6.48 -13.44 -48.85
CA LEU A 9 5.67 -12.28 -49.25
C LEU A 9 4.30 -12.71 -49.77
N GLU A 10 4.26 -13.72 -50.66
CA GLU A 10 3.02 -14.26 -51.23
C GLU A 10 2.12 -14.82 -50.11
N TRP A 11 2.69 -15.57 -49.16
CA TRP A 11 1.97 -16.09 -48.02
C TRP A 11 1.39 -14.99 -47.18
N LYS A 12 2.21 -13.98 -46.79
CA LYS A 12 1.76 -12.82 -45.99
C LYS A 12 0.67 -12.02 -46.69
N CYS A 13 0.76 -11.87 -48.02
CA CYS A 13 -0.27 -11.19 -48.80
C CYS A 13 -1.58 -11.98 -48.82
N ALA A 14 -1.51 -13.30 -48.94
CA ALA A 14 -2.69 -14.16 -48.92
C ALA A 14 -3.39 -14.15 -47.56
N GLU A 15 -2.62 -14.22 -46.46
CA GLU A 15 -3.16 -14.14 -45.09
C GLU A 15 -3.79 -12.78 -44.81
N MET A 16 -3.14 -11.68 -45.22
CA MET A 16 -3.70 -10.35 -45.06
C MET A 16 -5.00 -10.18 -45.84
N LYS A 17 -5.05 -10.72 -47.08
CA LYS A 17 -6.26 -10.68 -47.89
C LYS A 17 -7.41 -11.46 -47.25
N LYS A 18 -7.15 -12.63 -46.65
CA LYS A 18 -8.16 -13.41 -45.90
C LYS A 18 -8.67 -12.63 -44.67
N LEU A 19 -7.75 -12.03 -43.90
CA LEU A 19 -8.08 -11.25 -42.74
C LEU A 19 -9.01 -10.09 -43.11
N LEU A 20 -8.68 -9.32 -44.15
CA LEU A 20 -9.46 -8.16 -44.54
C LEU A 20 -10.81 -8.56 -45.18
N LEU A 21 -10.86 -9.68 -45.91
CA LEU A 21 -12.12 -10.23 -46.41
C LEU A 21 -13.05 -10.67 -45.25
N SER A 22 -12.52 -11.15 -44.15
CA SER A 22 -13.34 -11.49 -42.99
C SER A 22 -13.97 -10.28 -42.30
N GLN A 23 -13.50 -9.10 -42.66
CA GLN A 23 -14.04 -7.79 -42.18
C GLN A 23 -14.84 -7.08 -43.29
N ASP A 24 -15.31 -7.81 -44.30
CA ASP A 24 -16.04 -7.30 -45.47
C ASP A 24 -15.27 -6.25 -46.29
N MET A 25 -13.92 -6.32 -46.27
CA MET A 25 -13.05 -5.45 -47.05
C MET A 25 -12.41 -6.23 -48.20
N ASP A 26 -12.73 -5.88 -49.44
CA ASP A 26 -12.03 -6.40 -50.63
C ASP A 26 -10.75 -5.62 -50.89
N VAL A 27 -9.64 -6.35 -51.04
CA VAL A 27 -8.30 -5.81 -51.22
C VAL A 27 -7.73 -6.21 -52.55
N GLN A 28 -7.30 -5.20 -53.30
CA GLN A 28 -6.66 -5.40 -54.61
C GLN A 28 -5.18 -5.03 -54.54
N PRO A 29 -4.29 -5.84 -55.14
CA PRO A 29 -2.88 -5.51 -55.22
C PRO A 29 -2.64 -4.27 -56.10
N CYS A 30 -1.65 -3.47 -55.77
CA CYS A 30 -1.23 -2.30 -56.57
C CYS A 30 -0.37 -2.71 -57.76
N SER A 31 -0.90 -3.61 -58.63
CA SER A 31 -0.18 -4.09 -59.82
C SER A 31 0.15 -2.93 -60.74
N PHE A 32 1.40 -2.88 -61.23
CA PHE A 32 1.96 -1.84 -62.10
C PHE A 32 2.01 -0.43 -61.56
N CYS A 33 1.78 -0.25 -60.21
CA CYS A 33 1.92 1.01 -59.49
C CYS A 33 2.50 0.82 -58.10
N GLN A 34 3.38 -0.17 -57.94
CA GLN A 34 3.99 -0.52 -56.65
C GLN A 34 4.82 0.62 -56.07
N GLU A 35 5.62 1.30 -56.90
CA GLU A 35 6.43 2.45 -56.46
C GLU A 35 5.55 3.61 -55.94
N GLN A 36 4.50 3.95 -56.71
CA GLN A 36 3.56 4.98 -56.31
C GLN A 36 2.84 4.61 -55.00
N ALA A 37 2.47 3.34 -54.84
CA ALA A 37 1.85 2.83 -53.62
C ALA A 37 2.81 2.90 -52.43
N PHE A 38 4.07 2.55 -52.63
CA PHE A 38 5.10 2.64 -51.61
C PHE A 38 5.32 4.10 -51.17
N LEU A 39 5.55 5.02 -52.11
CA LEU A 39 5.75 6.43 -51.83
C LEU A 39 4.52 7.07 -51.14
N SER A 40 3.33 6.68 -51.56
CA SER A 40 2.08 7.17 -50.94
C SER A 40 1.83 6.61 -49.54
N SER A 41 2.48 5.52 -49.16
CA SER A 41 2.38 4.92 -47.80
C SER A 41 3.37 5.52 -46.81
N LEU A 42 4.36 6.30 -47.28
CA LEU A 42 5.32 6.98 -46.42
C LEU A 42 4.64 8.17 -45.70
N PRO A 43 5.08 8.53 -44.49
CA PRO A 43 4.47 9.62 -43.68
C PRO A 43 4.87 11.01 -44.24
N LEU A 44 4.86 11.20 -45.55
CA LEU A 44 5.20 12.43 -46.24
C LEU A 44 3.98 13.26 -46.66
N VAL A 45 2.79 12.80 -46.26
CA VAL A 45 1.49 13.44 -46.64
C VAL A 45 1.38 13.65 -48.17
N SER A 46 1.95 12.76 -48.97
CA SER A 46 1.92 12.79 -50.43
C SER A 46 1.22 11.54 -50.91
N LEU A 47 0.03 11.71 -51.51
CA LEU A 47 -0.73 10.63 -52.12
C LEU A 47 -0.74 10.82 -53.64
N GLU A 48 -0.22 9.84 -54.37
CA GLU A 48 -0.20 9.85 -55.80
C GLU A 48 -1.62 9.89 -56.40
N ARG A 49 -1.88 10.79 -57.33
CA ARG A 49 -3.22 11.07 -57.85
C ARG A 49 -3.89 9.84 -58.48
N SER A 50 -3.12 9.00 -59.16
CA SER A 50 -3.63 7.77 -59.78
C SER A 50 -4.14 6.76 -58.75
N LEU A 51 -3.45 6.65 -57.59
CA LEU A 51 -3.90 5.84 -56.47
C LEU A 51 -5.08 6.43 -55.76
N PHE A 52 -5.07 7.76 -55.56
CA PHE A 52 -6.19 8.48 -54.93
C PHE A 52 -7.48 8.25 -55.70
N GLU A 53 -7.47 8.42 -57.01
CA GLU A 53 -8.68 8.24 -57.86
C GLU A 53 -9.21 6.80 -57.85
N ARG A 54 -8.33 5.78 -57.68
CA ARG A 54 -8.73 4.37 -57.53
C ARG A 54 -9.19 3.98 -56.16
N SER A 55 -8.63 4.59 -55.12
CA SER A 55 -8.87 4.19 -53.73
C SER A 55 -9.92 5.02 -53.00
N LYS A 56 -10.22 6.25 -53.46
CA LYS A 56 -11.23 7.11 -52.85
C LYS A 56 -12.59 6.44 -52.79
N ARG A 57 -13.29 6.67 -51.70
CA ARG A 57 -14.66 6.21 -51.49
C ARG A 57 -15.50 7.37 -50.97
N ASN A 58 -16.74 7.44 -51.39
CA ASN A 58 -17.71 8.36 -50.80
C ASN A 58 -18.19 7.78 -49.48
N VAL A 59 -18.06 8.53 -48.43
CA VAL A 59 -18.48 8.14 -47.09
C VAL A 59 -19.43 9.19 -46.53
N LEU A 60 -20.56 8.78 -45.98
CA LEU A 60 -21.48 9.68 -45.27
C LEU A 60 -20.80 10.21 -43.99
N THR A 61 -21.17 11.40 -43.55
CA THR A 61 -20.61 12.04 -42.36
C THR A 61 -20.67 11.14 -41.12
N LEU A 62 -21.80 10.42 -40.97
CA LEU A 62 -21.95 9.49 -39.84
C LEU A 62 -20.94 8.32 -39.92
N GLY A 63 -20.72 7.76 -41.12
CA GLY A 63 -19.72 6.71 -41.34
C GLY A 63 -18.30 7.23 -41.09
N ALA A 64 -17.99 8.44 -41.54
CA ALA A 64 -16.70 9.06 -41.29
C ALA A 64 -16.49 9.31 -39.78
N ALA A 65 -17.52 9.76 -39.07
CA ALA A 65 -17.45 9.98 -37.62
C ALA A 65 -17.27 8.67 -36.84
N SER A 66 -17.83 7.55 -37.33
CA SER A 66 -17.64 6.25 -36.68
C SER A 66 -16.22 5.65 -36.87
N CYS A 67 -15.44 6.19 -37.81
CA CYS A 67 -14.03 5.83 -37.98
C CYS A 67 -13.09 6.55 -36.98
N TYR A 68 -13.62 7.41 -36.10
CA TYR A 68 -12.82 8.10 -35.10
C TYR A 68 -12.21 7.08 -34.09
N PRO A 69 -10.88 6.93 -34.04
CA PRO A 69 -10.26 5.83 -33.30
C PRO A 69 -10.09 6.10 -31.80
N PHE A 70 -10.40 7.34 -31.34
CA PHE A 70 -10.15 7.76 -29.95
C PHE A 70 -11.42 7.76 -29.12
N THR A 71 -12.29 6.77 -29.33
CA THR A 71 -13.58 6.67 -28.63
C THR A 71 -13.51 5.94 -27.29
N SER A 72 -12.47 5.14 -27.07
CA SER A 72 -12.28 4.40 -25.84
C SER A 72 -10.79 4.19 -25.56
N TYR A 73 -10.49 4.01 -24.28
CA TYR A 73 -9.16 3.70 -23.77
C TYR A 73 -9.18 2.30 -23.16
N GLU A 74 -8.21 1.47 -23.50
CA GLU A 74 -8.00 0.18 -22.87
C GLU A 74 -6.96 0.29 -21.76
N MET A 75 -7.28 -0.26 -20.59
CA MET A 75 -6.36 -0.43 -19.47
C MET A 75 -6.16 -1.93 -19.27
N CYS A 76 -5.20 -2.49 -19.98
CA CYS A 76 -4.92 -3.90 -19.94
C CYS A 76 -3.41 -4.12 -19.84
N ASP A 77 -2.90 -4.09 -18.60
CA ASP A 77 -1.51 -4.37 -18.32
C ASP A 77 -1.27 -5.89 -18.33
N ASP A 78 -0.10 -6.33 -18.83
CA ASP A 78 0.20 -7.75 -19.03
C ASP A 78 0.18 -8.57 -17.71
N ASN A 79 0.57 -7.95 -16.59
CA ASN A 79 0.74 -8.62 -15.31
C ASN A 79 -0.02 -7.92 -14.17
N GLY A 80 -1.22 -7.44 -14.45
CA GLY A 80 -2.03 -6.70 -13.49
C GLY A 80 -3.05 -7.54 -12.71
N ILE A 81 -3.83 -6.86 -11.88
CA ILE A 81 -5.04 -7.41 -11.27
C ILE A 81 -6.25 -6.95 -12.08
N LEU A 82 -7.19 -7.88 -12.33
CA LEU A 82 -8.46 -7.53 -12.98
C LEU A 82 -9.28 -6.66 -12.04
N LEU A 83 -9.60 -5.43 -12.40
CA LEU A 83 -10.48 -4.55 -11.63
C LEU A 83 -11.94 -4.67 -12.04
N GLY A 84 -12.21 -4.87 -13.32
CA GLY A 84 -13.56 -4.99 -13.84
C GLY A 84 -13.61 -5.01 -15.35
N VAL A 85 -14.77 -4.60 -15.88
CA VAL A 85 -15.02 -4.46 -17.31
C VAL A 85 -15.32 -2.99 -17.61
N ASN A 86 -14.69 -2.46 -18.68
CA ASN A 86 -14.91 -1.10 -19.12
C ASN A 86 -16.36 -0.95 -19.62
N LYS A 87 -17.10 -0.03 -19.04
CA LYS A 87 -18.51 0.19 -19.36
C LYS A 87 -18.75 0.66 -20.81
N HIS A 88 -17.76 1.28 -21.44
CA HIS A 88 -17.91 1.87 -22.77
C HIS A 88 -17.63 0.90 -23.93
N ASN A 89 -16.62 0.05 -23.77
CA ASN A 89 -16.17 -0.84 -24.83
C ASN A 89 -16.13 -2.32 -24.45
N ASN A 90 -16.57 -2.68 -23.24
CA ASN A 90 -16.58 -4.03 -22.68
C ASN A 90 -15.18 -4.70 -22.63
N SER A 91 -14.08 -3.94 -22.74
CA SER A 91 -12.74 -4.47 -22.55
C SER A 91 -12.48 -4.76 -21.07
N LEU A 92 -11.55 -5.68 -20.79
CA LEU A 92 -11.12 -5.94 -19.43
C LEU A 92 -10.26 -4.79 -18.90
N ILE A 93 -10.45 -4.43 -17.64
CA ILE A 93 -9.59 -3.46 -16.93
C ILE A 93 -8.65 -4.27 -16.05
N ILE A 94 -7.41 -4.42 -16.50
CA ILE A 94 -6.33 -5.11 -15.80
C ILE A 94 -5.25 -4.07 -15.52
N VAL A 95 -4.86 -3.91 -14.24
CA VAL A 95 -3.94 -2.85 -13.83
C VAL A 95 -2.83 -3.44 -12.99
N ASP A 96 -1.58 -3.20 -13.38
CA ASP A 96 -0.39 -3.49 -12.58
C ASP A 96 0.14 -2.22 -11.93
N ILE A 97 -0.35 -1.91 -10.73
CA ILE A 97 0.02 -0.69 -10.01
C ILE A 97 1.49 -0.64 -9.59
N PHE A 98 2.19 -1.80 -9.57
CA PHE A 98 3.60 -1.89 -9.22
C PHE A 98 4.52 -1.66 -10.43
N ASP A 99 3.98 -1.64 -11.66
CA ASP A 99 4.78 -1.33 -12.84
C ASP A 99 5.21 0.15 -12.87
N SER A 100 6.43 0.41 -12.45
CA SER A 100 7.01 1.75 -12.40
C SER A 100 7.23 2.40 -13.78
N ARG A 101 7.13 1.64 -14.87
CA ARG A 101 7.19 2.16 -16.26
C ARG A 101 5.89 2.87 -16.62
N VAL A 102 4.77 2.43 -16.06
CA VAL A 102 3.41 2.98 -16.30
C VAL A 102 3.01 3.94 -15.18
N TYR A 103 3.18 3.52 -13.92
CA TYR A 103 2.75 4.29 -12.74
C TYR A 103 3.94 4.82 -11.95
N LYS A 104 3.92 6.11 -11.61
CA LYS A 104 5.00 6.75 -10.84
C LYS A 104 5.09 6.24 -9.41
N ASN A 105 3.97 5.84 -8.84
CA ASN A 105 3.86 5.21 -7.51
C ASN A 105 2.63 4.31 -7.46
N ALA A 106 2.59 3.39 -6.48
CA ALA A 106 1.51 2.43 -6.28
C ALA A 106 0.43 2.91 -5.28
N ASN A 107 0.42 4.18 -4.91
CA ASN A 107 -0.57 4.71 -3.97
C ASN A 107 -1.94 4.87 -4.63
N ILE A 108 -2.98 4.36 -3.98
CA ILE A 108 -4.36 4.40 -4.46
C ILE A 108 -5.27 5.04 -3.42
N ALA A 109 -6.12 5.97 -3.84
CA ALA A 109 -7.20 6.51 -3.03
C ALA A 109 -8.56 6.04 -3.57
N ILE A 110 -9.37 5.36 -2.74
CA ILE A 110 -10.72 4.92 -3.08
C ILE A 110 -11.71 5.84 -2.37
N LEU A 111 -12.37 6.69 -3.14
CA LEU A 111 -13.32 7.68 -2.65
C LEU A 111 -14.75 7.34 -3.10
N GLY A 112 -15.72 7.59 -2.25
CA GLY A 112 -17.13 7.37 -2.57
C GLY A 112 -18.03 7.60 -1.35
N THR A 113 -19.31 7.80 -1.60
CA THR A 113 -20.34 7.91 -0.57
C THR A 113 -20.55 6.59 0.18
N SER A 114 -21.27 6.59 1.28
CA SER A 114 -21.66 5.36 1.97
C SER A 114 -22.47 4.46 1.03
N GLY A 115 -22.21 3.16 1.04
CA GLY A 115 -22.87 2.19 0.17
C GLY A 115 -22.39 2.16 -1.30
N ALA A 116 -21.43 3.01 -1.70
CA ALA A 116 -20.90 3.04 -3.07
C ALA A 116 -19.97 1.83 -3.42
N GLY A 117 -19.75 0.91 -2.50
CA GLY A 117 -18.94 -0.29 -2.75
C GLY A 117 -17.44 -0.13 -2.47
N LYS A 118 -17.01 0.89 -1.69
CA LYS A 118 -15.58 1.09 -1.34
C LYS A 118 -14.95 -0.16 -0.71
N SER A 119 -15.52 -0.68 0.38
CA SER A 119 -15.01 -1.86 1.08
C SER A 119 -15.02 -3.10 0.17
N PHE A 120 -16.04 -3.25 -0.70
CA PHE A 120 -16.07 -4.33 -1.69
C PHE A 120 -14.91 -4.21 -2.69
N SER A 121 -14.68 -3.03 -3.24
CA SER A 121 -13.56 -2.78 -4.18
C SER A 121 -12.22 -3.06 -3.51
N MET A 122 -12.05 -2.63 -2.25
CA MET A 122 -10.86 -2.88 -1.46
C MET A 122 -10.62 -4.38 -1.23
N GLN A 123 -11.65 -5.14 -0.83
CA GLN A 123 -11.56 -6.59 -0.66
C GLN A 123 -11.23 -7.30 -1.98
N LEU A 124 -11.84 -6.87 -3.08
CA LEU A 124 -11.59 -7.43 -4.41
C LEU A 124 -10.14 -7.25 -4.82
N MET A 125 -9.61 -6.03 -4.67
CA MET A 125 -8.19 -5.72 -4.96
C MET A 125 -7.28 -6.54 -4.06
N ALA A 126 -7.50 -6.51 -2.74
CA ALA A 126 -6.72 -7.23 -1.75
C ALA A 126 -6.64 -8.75 -2.04
N THR A 127 -7.78 -9.37 -2.33
CA THR A 127 -7.85 -10.79 -2.65
C THR A 127 -7.11 -11.13 -3.95
N ARG A 128 -7.22 -10.27 -4.97
CA ARG A 128 -6.53 -10.46 -6.26
C ARG A 128 -5.04 -10.23 -6.15
N MET A 129 -4.60 -9.26 -5.36
CA MET A 129 -3.18 -9.04 -5.03
C MET A 129 -2.60 -10.24 -4.29
N ARG A 130 -3.33 -10.76 -3.29
CA ARG A 130 -2.93 -11.99 -2.57
C ARG A 130 -2.77 -13.18 -3.52
N ARG A 131 -3.66 -13.33 -4.51
CA ARG A 131 -3.57 -14.39 -5.52
C ARG A 131 -2.31 -14.27 -6.38
N LYS A 132 -1.81 -13.07 -6.62
CA LYS A 132 -0.52 -12.80 -7.31
C LYS A 132 0.71 -13.07 -6.42
N GLY A 133 0.54 -13.38 -5.14
CA GLY A 133 1.63 -13.60 -4.20
C GLY A 133 2.03 -12.38 -3.39
N ILE A 134 1.41 -11.22 -3.62
CA ILE A 134 1.63 -9.97 -2.89
C ILE A 134 1.19 -10.16 -1.43
N GLN A 135 1.99 -9.70 -0.50
CA GLN A 135 1.63 -9.68 0.91
C GLN A 135 0.63 -8.56 1.17
N VAL A 136 -0.50 -8.88 1.79
CA VAL A 136 -1.62 -7.96 2.00
C VAL A 136 -1.88 -7.74 3.47
N PHE A 137 -1.94 -6.48 3.88
CA PHE A 137 -2.35 -6.04 5.21
C PHE A 137 -3.59 -5.15 5.09
N ILE A 138 -4.59 -5.39 5.93
CA ILE A 138 -5.80 -4.57 5.98
C ILE A 138 -6.00 -4.08 7.41
N VAL A 139 -6.06 -2.77 7.61
CA VAL A 139 -6.44 -2.14 8.88
C VAL A 139 -7.89 -1.69 8.77
N ALA A 140 -8.77 -2.29 9.58
CA ALA A 140 -10.22 -2.11 9.52
C ALA A 140 -10.78 -1.55 10.84
N PRO A 141 -11.01 -0.21 10.94
CA PRO A 141 -11.39 0.44 12.19
C PRO A 141 -12.88 0.38 12.53
N LEU A 142 -13.76 0.24 11.54
CA LEU A 142 -15.20 0.33 11.80
C LEU A 142 -15.99 -0.92 11.43
N LYS A 143 -15.56 -1.67 10.45
CA LYS A 143 -16.32 -2.78 9.87
C LYS A 143 -15.45 -4.02 9.64
N GLY A 144 -14.57 -4.32 10.59
CA GLY A 144 -13.63 -5.43 10.48
C GLY A 144 -14.28 -6.76 10.15
N HIS A 145 -15.47 -7.01 10.69
CA HIS A 145 -16.23 -8.23 10.42
C HIS A 145 -16.58 -8.45 8.93
N GLU A 146 -16.71 -7.38 8.12
CA GLU A 146 -16.95 -7.50 6.67
C GLU A 146 -15.77 -8.21 5.96
N PHE A 147 -14.55 -8.09 6.48
CA PHE A 147 -13.34 -8.70 5.92
C PHE A 147 -13.12 -10.14 6.39
N HIS A 148 -13.77 -10.56 7.47
CA HIS A 148 -13.56 -11.88 8.08
C HIS A 148 -13.81 -13.04 7.10
N ARG A 149 -14.93 -12.99 6.37
CA ARG A 149 -15.30 -14.05 5.42
C ARG A 149 -14.28 -14.21 4.29
N ALA A 150 -13.84 -13.09 3.71
CA ALA A 150 -12.84 -13.11 2.65
C ALA A 150 -11.49 -13.62 3.18
N CYS A 151 -11.08 -13.14 4.35
CA CYS A 151 -9.87 -13.56 5.03
C CYS A 151 -9.85 -15.08 5.29
N SER A 152 -10.91 -15.62 5.87
CA SER A 152 -11.04 -17.07 6.16
C SER A 152 -11.01 -17.92 4.90
N ASN A 153 -11.69 -17.49 3.83
CA ASN A 153 -11.77 -18.24 2.57
C ASN A 153 -10.41 -18.38 1.85
N ILE A 154 -9.49 -17.46 2.06
CA ILE A 154 -8.16 -17.50 1.43
C ILE A 154 -7.05 -18.00 2.36
N GLY A 155 -7.42 -18.48 3.55
CA GLY A 155 -6.46 -18.94 4.56
C GLY A 155 -5.64 -17.79 5.16
N GLY A 156 -6.23 -16.58 5.23
CA GLY A 156 -5.64 -15.42 5.86
C GLY A 156 -5.75 -15.47 7.38
N GLU A 157 -5.05 -14.55 8.03
CA GLU A 157 -5.08 -14.36 9.48
C GLU A 157 -5.94 -13.16 9.84
N PHE A 158 -6.92 -13.38 10.72
CA PHE A 158 -7.83 -12.35 11.20
C PHE A 158 -7.53 -12.05 12.67
N ILE A 159 -6.95 -10.89 12.92
CA ILE A 159 -6.49 -10.42 14.24
C ILE A 159 -7.46 -9.37 14.74
N GLN A 160 -8.28 -9.73 15.73
CA GLN A 160 -9.17 -8.80 16.38
C GLN A 160 -8.47 -8.18 17.60
N ILE A 161 -8.37 -6.87 17.63
CA ILE A 161 -7.79 -6.09 18.73
C ILE A 161 -8.93 -5.35 19.42
N SER A 162 -9.27 -5.80 20.62
CA SER A 162 -10.35 -5.22 21.41
C SER A 162 -10.06 -5.31 22.91
N PRO A 163 -10.76 -4.56 23.74
CA PRO A 163 -10.59 -4.66 25.20
C PRO A 163 -10.87 -6.07 25.77
N ALA A 164 -11.69 -6.86 25.07
CA ALA A 164 -12.06 -8.23 25.46
C ALA A 164 -11.20 -9.31 24.78
N SER A 165 -10.40 -8.94 23.79
CA SER A 165 -9.54 -9.85 23.01
C SER A 165 -8.31 -10.26 23.83
N GLN A 166 -7.81 -11.48 23.55
CA GLN A 166 -6.51 -11.95 24.03
C GLN A 166 -5.35 -11.48 23.13
N ASN A 167 -5.64 -10.90 21.97
CA ASN A 167 -4.63 -10.41 21.05
C ASN A 167 -4.06 -9.10 21.57
N CYS A 168 -2.74 -9.04 21.65
CA CYS A 168 -2.01 -7.92 22.21
C CYS A 168 -0.92 -7.45 21.28
N ILE A 169 -0.72 -6.14 21.19
CA ILE A 169 0.40 -5.51 20.49
C ILE A 169 1.13 -4.63 21.49
N ASN A 170 2.38 -4.96 21.78
CA ASN A 170 3.24 -4.13 22.61
C ASN A 170 3.64 -2.86 21.84
N VAL A 171 3.11 -1.73 22.24
CA VAL A 171 3.41 -0.43 21.62
C VAL A 171 4.84 0.04 21.87
N MET A 172 5.48 -0.46 22.92
CA MET A 172 6.86 -0.12 23.29
C MET A 172 7.89 -1.04 22.62
N ALA A 173 7.47 -2.11 21.94
CA ALA A 173 8.43 -3.03 21.31
C ALA A 173 9.20 -2.35 20.18
N ILE A 174 10.54 -2.45 20.25
CA ILE A 174 11.45 -2.18 19.13
C ILE A 174 11.57 -3.47 18.34
N ARG A 175 11.18 -3.45 17.05
CA ARG A 175 11.18 -4.64 16.19
C ARG A 175 12.41 -4.62 15.30
N LYS A 176 12.81 -5.81 14.85
CA LYS A 176 13.93 -5.95 13.90
C LYS A 176 13.56 -5.28 12.57
N VAL A 177 14.48 -4.50 12.06
CA VAL A 177 14.42 -3.89 10.73
C VAL A 177 15.64 -4.38 9.96
N ASP A 178 15.49 -4.60 8.66
CA ASP A 178 16.64 -4.92 7.81
C ASP A 178 17.58 -3.72 7.74
N ARG A 179 18.71 -3.81 8.44
CA ARG A 179 19.71 -2.73 8.54
C ARG A 179 20.53 -2.54 7.27
N SER A 180 20.54 -3.53 6.38
CA SER A 180 21.42 -3.53 5.19
C SER A 180 21.14 -2.37 4.23
N VAL A 181 20.01 -1.73 4.34
CA VAL A 181 19.55 -0.68 3.42
C VAL A 181 19.65 0.71 4.01
N ASP A 182 19.52 0.86 5.32
CA ASP A 182 19.77 2.15 5.97
C ASP A 182 21.25 2.54 5.80
N GLU A 183 22.17 1.57 5.83
CA GLU A 183 23.58 1.75 5.51
C GLU A 183 23.83 2.17 4.05
N MET A 184 23.00 1.70 3.10
CA MET A 184 23.10 2.09 1.69
C MET A 184 22.59 3.49 1.39
N LEU A 185 21.61 3.99 2.15
CA LEU A 185 20.97 5.29 1.90
C LEU A 185 21.68 6.44 2.63
N ASP A 186 22.16 6.21 3.84
CA ASP A 186 22.76 7.24 4.70
C ASP A 186 24.31 7.24 4.67
N GLY A 187 24.93 6.32 3.96
CA GLY A 187 26.39 6.13 3.88
C GLY A 187 26.97 5.32 5.03
N PRO A 188 28.16 4.73 4.85
CA PRO A 188 28.80 3.92 5.86
C PRO A 188 29.18 4.77 7.08
N GLY A 189 28.58 4.49 8.24
CA GLY A 189 28.97 5.06 9.53
C GLY A 189 27.93 5.92 10.25
N VAL A 190 26.72 6.11 9.70
CA VAL A 190 25.63 6.81 10.42
C VAL A 190 24.62 5.76 10.93
N GLU A 191 24.89 5.20 12.08
CA GLU A 191 23.94 4.30 12.73
C GLU A 191 22.85 5.11 13.45
N LYS A 192 21.62 5.09 12.92
CA LYS A 192 20.47 5.74 13.57
C LYS A 192 20.05 4.91 14.78
N SER A 193 19.83 5.56 15.92
CA SER A 193 19.33 4.91 17.11
C SER A 193 17.89 4.43 16.90
N LEU A 194 17.67 3.12 16.98
CA LEU A 194 16.34 2.52 16.91
C LEU A 194 15.46 2.93 18.12
N LEU A 195 16.09 3.11 19.27
CA LEU A 195 15.41 3.65 20.47
C LEU A 195 14.89 5.06 20.24
N ALA A 196 15.71 5.96 19.66
CA ALA A 196 15.27 7.32 19.36
C ALA A 196 14.09 7.35 18.38
N ALA A 197 14.16 6.54 17.32
CA ALA A 197 13.05 6.40 16.36
C ALA A 197 11.78 5.84 17.04
N LYS A 198 11.92 4.89 17.96
CA LYS A 198 10.78 4.35 18.73
C LYS A 198 10.18 5.38 19.67
N ILE A 199 11.01 6.15 20.38
CA ILE A 199 10.54 7.23 21.27
C ILE A 199 9.73 8.28 20.48
N GLN A 200 10.18 8.67 19.27
CA GLN A 200 9.40 9.57 18.41
C GLN A 200 8.00 9.01 18.08
N ARG A 201 7.88 7.71 17.77
CA ARG A 201 6.57 7.08 17.54
C ARG A 201 5.73 7.01 18.81
N LEU A 202 6.34 6.78 19.96
CA LEU A 202 5.66 6.82 21.25
C LEU A 202 5.14 8.24 21.55
N HIS A 203 5.85 9.29 21.19
CA HIS A 203 5.32 10.65 21.26
C HIS A 203 4.07 10.86 20.41
N ILE A 204 3.99 10.24 19.22
CA ILE A 204 2.74 10.26 18.42
C ILE A 204 1.63 9.53 19.16
N PHE A 205 1.89 8.32 19.65
CA PHE A 205 0.94 7.54 20.44
C PHE A 205 0.38 8.33 21.63
N PHE A 206 1.26 8.95 22.43
CA PHE A 206 0.85 9.75 23.58
C PHE A 206 0.16 11.06 23.18
N SER A 207 0.49 11.67 22.06
CA SER A 207 -0.22 12.85 21.55
C SER A 207 -1.64 12.55 21.07
N LEU A 208 -1.91 11.32 20.65
CA LEU A 208 -3.26 10.83 20.35
C LEU A 208 -4.05 10.54 21.61
N LEU A 209 -3.38 9.99 22.63
CA LEU A 209 -3.99 9.67 23.92
C LEU A 209 -4.24 10.91 24.79
N ILE A 210 -3.36 11.91 24.69
CA ILE A 210 -3.36 13.16 25.49
C ILE A 210 -3.22 14.35 24.52
N PRO A 211 -4.30 14.76 23.84
CA PRO A 211 -4.22 15.83 22.84
C PRO A 211 -3.78 17.19 23.40
N ASP A 212 -4.05 17.43 24.68
CA ASP A 212 -3.75 18.68 25.42
C ASP A 212 -2.40 18.65 26.17
N MET A 213 -1.50 17.69 25.83
CA MET A 213 -0.18 17.56 26.46
C MET A 213 0.70 18.78 26.14
N ASN A 214 1.19 19.46 27.17
CA ASN A 214 2.04 20.63 27.05
C ASN A 214 3.53 20.26 26.80
N HIS A 215 4.37 21.27 26.56
CA HIS A 215 5.78 21.04 26.24
C HIS A 215 6.58 20.46 27.41
N GLU A 216 6.28 20.86 28.61
CA GLU A 216 6.94 20.36 29.83
C GLU A 216 6.60 18.89 30.05
N GLU A 217 5.32 18.52 29.92
CA GLU A 217 4.87 17.13 30.02
C GLU A 217 5.49 16.24 28.93
N ARG A 218 5.71 16.79 27.73
CA ARG A 218 6.42 16.05 26.65
C ARG A 218 7.86 15.76 27.04
N GLN A 219 8.55 16.72 27.64
CA GLN A 219 9.93 16.52 28.11
C GLN A 219 9.98 15.49 29.26
N LEU A 220 9.08 15.60 30.20
CA LEU A 220 8.99 14.64 31.31
C LEU A 220 8.67 13.22 30.82
N LEU A 221 7.82 13.11 29.78
CA LEU A 221 7.52 11.83 29.14
C LEU A 221 8.75 11.25 28.44
N ASP A 222 9.50 12.09 27.71
CA ASP A 222 10.73 11.68 27.02
C ASP A 222 11.74 11.10 27.99
N ASP A 223 12.00 11.81 29.08
CA ASP A 223 12.90 11.37 30.16
C ASP A 223 12.41 10.06 30.81
N ALA A 224 11.10 9.91 31.01
CA ALA A 224 10.52 8.69 31.56
C ALA A 224 10.65 7.50 30.60
N LEU A 225 10.44 7.72 29.29
CA LEU A 225 10.63 6.70 28.27
C LEU A 225 12.08 6.21 28.24
N ILE A 226 13.05 7.12 28.18
CA ILE A 226 14.48 6.77 28.20
C ILE A 226 14.81 5.96 29.45
N ARG A 227 14.36 6.41 30.63
CA ARG A 227 14.60 5.68 31.89
C ARG A 227 13.94 4.29 31.89
N THR A 228 12.76 4.15 31.30
CA THR A 228 12.06 2.85 31.20
C THR A 228 12.87 1.84 30.42
N TYR A 229 13.39 2.21 29.25
CA TYR A 229 14.27 1.33 28.46
C TYR A 229 15.61 1.09 29.14
N ALA A 230 16.20 2.10 29.77
CA ALA A 230 17.47 1.97 30.47
C ALA A 230 17.42 0.97 31.65
N ARG A 231 16.24 0.83 32.31
CA ARG A 231 16.04 -0.20 33.36
C ARG A 231 16.21 -1.65 32.84
N LEU A 232 15.94 -1.86 31.56
CA LEU A 232 16.14 -3.15 30.90
C LEU A 232 17.50 -3.24 30.18
N GLY A 233 18.37 -2.25 30.40
CA GLY A 233 19.69 -2.19 29.80
C GLY A 233 19.68 -1.79 28.32
N ILE A 234 18.57 -1.21 27.81
CA ILE A 234 18.42 -0.73 26.45
C ILE A 234 18.77 0.75 26.40
N THR A 235 19.71 1.11 25.52
CA THR A 235 20.20 2.49 25.36
C THR A 235 20.14 2.94 23.91
N HIS A 236 20.63 4.13 23.61
CA HIS A 236 20.75 4.62 22.23
C HIS A 236 21.74 3.84 21.37
N ASP A 237 22.60 3.02 21.97
CA ASP A 237 23.45 2.06 21.27
C ASP A 237 22.61 0.83 20.88
N ASN A 238 22.46 0.62 19.57
CA ASN A 238 21.64 -0.46 19.03
C ASN A 238 22.16 -1.88 19.42
N SER A 239 23.45 -2.02 19.77
CA SER A 239 24.02 -3.28 20.27
C SER A 239 23.38 -3.74 21.59
N THR A 240 22.85 -2.79 22.38
CA THR A 240 22.17 -3.08 23.67
C THR A 240 20.80 -3.73 23.50
N LEU A 241 20.24 -3.73 22.28
CA LEU A 241 18.97 -4.40 21.97
C LEU A 241 19.11 -5.93 21.94
N ASP A 242 20.29 -6.43 21.59
CA ASP A 242 20.53 -7.87 21.47
C ASP A 242 20.51 -8.55 22.84
N ASP A 243 19.85 -9.71 22.91
CA ASP A 243 19.86 -10.52 24.13
C ASP A 243 21.21 -11.26 24.24
N PRO A 244 21.97 -11.02 25.32
CA PRO A 244 23.25 -11.68 25.51
C PRO A 244 23.15 -13.22 25.70
N ASP A 245 22.00 -13.69 26.20
CA ASP A 245 21.76 -15.10 26.49
C ASP A 245 21.19 -15.85 25.26
N HIS A 246 20.58 -15.12 24.31
CA HIS A 246 19.94 -15.68 23.10
C HIS A 246 20.43 -14.95 21.83
N PRO A 247 21.55 -15.36 21.23
CA PRO A 247 22.10 -14.72 20.03
C PRO A 247 21.08 -14.64 18.89
N GLY A 248 20.92 -13.46 18.31
CA GLY A 248 19.98 -13.21 17.23
C GLY A 248 18.56 -12.88 17.66
N GLN A 249 18.28 -12.79 18.95
CA GLN A 249 17.03 -12.26 19.49
C GLN A 249 17.26 -10.92 20.18
N TYR A 250 16.22 -10.09 20.20
CA TYR A 250 16.22 -8.87 21.01
C TYR A 250 15.82 -9.20 22.45
N ARG A 251 16.30 -8.40 23.39
CA ARG A 251 15.87 -8.44 24.80
C ARG A 251 14.37 -8.30 24.90
N THR A 252 13.80 -8.79 26.01
CA THR A 252 12.39 -8.52 26.33
C THR A 252 12.17 -7.01 26.43
N MET A 253 11.27 -6.51 25.60
CA MET A 253 10.95 -5.09 25.56
C MET A 253 10.05 -4.67 26.71
N PRO A 254 10.15 -3.42 27.20
CA PRO A 254 9.25 -2.92 28.22
C PRO A 254 7.80 -2.90 27.70
N VAL A 255 6.85 -2.88 28.62
CA VAL A 255 5.43 -2.66 28.36
C VAL A 255 4.97 -1.34 28.99
N LEU A 256 3.75 -0.90 28.68
CA LEU A 256 3.22 0.36 29.25
C LEU A 256 3.17 0.34 30.78
N GLY A 257 3.05 -0.85 31.40
CA GLY A 257 3.12 -1.02 32.85
C GLY A 257 4.46 -0.60 33.45
N ASP A 258 5.57 -0.90 32.74
CA ASP A 258 6.91 -0.50 33.20
C ASP A 258 7.07 1.03 33.15
N LEU A 259 6.56 1.66 32.09
CA LEU A 259 6.52 3.12 31.99
C LEU A 259 5.64 3.74 33.09
N TYR A 260 4.48 3.12 33.37
CA TYR A 260 3.59 3.59 34.42
C TYR A 260 4.28 3.63 35.82
N GLU A 261 5.07 2.60 36.12
CA GLU A 261 5.82 2.60 37.41
C GLU A 261 6.89 3.70 37.44
N VAL A 262 7.57 3.98 36.33
CA VAL A 262 8.52 5.10 36.22
C VAL A 262 7.83 6.45 36.40
N LEU A 263 6.65 6.65 35.78
CA LEU A 263 5.88 7.89 35.90
C LEU A 263 5.34 8.13 37.29
N LYS A 264 5.11 7.11 38.11
CA LYS A 264 4.67 7.24 39.49
C LYS A 264 5.73 7.74 40.44
N GLU A 265 7.01 7.65 40.08
CA GLU A 265 8.13 8.04 40.95
C GLU A 265 8.23 9.55 41.14
N SER A 266 7.74 10.34 40.21
CA SER A 266 7.76 11.79 40.30
C SER A 266 6.35 12.37 40.44
N PRO A 267 6.16 13.35 41.34
CA PRO A 267 4.89 14.07 41.45
C PRO A 267 4.53 14.86 40.18
N ASP A 268 5.52 15.30 39.40
CA ASP A 268 5.33 16.11 38.17
C ASP A 268 4.74 15.30 37.03
N THR A 269 4.97 13.98 37.01
CA THR A 269 4.43 13.05 36.01
C THR A 269 3.12 12.39 36.43
N LYS A 270 2.54 12.75 37.55
CA LYS A 270 1.34 12.13 38.13
C LYS A 270 0.12 12.19 37.20
N ARG A 271 -0.05 13.29 36.46
CA ARG A 271 -1.13 13.41 35.44
C ARG A 271 -0.97 12.38 34.33
N LEU A 272 0.24 12.24 33.79
CA LEU A 272 0.56 11.25 32.74
C LEU A 272 0.33 9.81 33.25
N ALA A 273 0.78 9.51 34.48
CA ALA A 273 0.54 8.22 35.11
C ALA A 273 -0.95 7.92 35.27
N ASN A 274 -1.76 8.89 35.71
CA ASN A 274 -3.20 8.71 35.90
C ASN A 274 -3.92 8.41 34.55
N ILE A 275 -3.54 9.06 33.47
CA ILE A 275 -4.10 8.80 32.14
C ILE A 275 -3.68 7.42 31.65
N LEU A 276 -2.39 7.07 31.78
CA LEU A 276 -1.86 5.78 31.37
C LEU A 276 -2.46 4.63 32.18
N ASN A 277 -2.91 4.86 33.42
CA ASN A 277 -3.52 3.84 34.27
C ASN A 277 -4.74 3.16 33.62
N ARG A 278 -5.47 3.87 32.75
CA ARG A 278 -6.58 3.29 31.95
C ARG A 278 -6.12 2.14 31.06
N LEU A 279 -4.93 2.26 30.47
CA LEU A 279 -4.35 1.24 29.59
C LEU A 279 -3.62 0.13 30.35
N VAL A 280 -3.14 0.44 31.58
CA VAL A 280 -2.36 -0.51 32.39
C VAL A 280 -3.27 -1.36 33.28
N ASN A 281 -4.13 -0.73 34.09
CA ASN A 281 -4.98 -1.38 35.10
C ASN A 281 -6.48 -1.31 34.77
N GLY A 282 -6.86 -0.51 33.75
CA GLY A 282 -8.24 -0.27 33.37
C GLY A 282 -8.77 -1.28 32.35
N SER A 283 -9.80 -0.87 31.61
CA SER A 283 -10.52 -1.71 30.65
C SER A 283 -9.79 -1.95 29.32
N ALA A 284 -8.69 -1.24 29.02
CA ALA A 284 -8.03 -1.27 27.71
C ALA A 284 -6.60 -1.84 27.81
N ARG A 285 -6.46 -3.03 28.41
CA ARG A 285 -5.15 -3.67 28.66
C ARG A 285 -4.47 -4.27 27.42
N THR A 286 -5.13 -4.27 26.28
CA THR A 286 -4.66 -4.89 25.02
C THR A 286 -3.30 -4.34 24.56
N PHE A 287 -2.95 -3.11 24.95
CA PHE A 287 -1.68 -2.47 24.60
C PHE A 287 -0.59 -2.60 25.68
N ASN A 288 -0.91 -3.23 26.81
CA ASN A 288 -0.02 -3.36 27.97
C ASN A 288 0.48 -4.81 28.18
N GLN A 289 0.73 -5.54 27.10
CA GLN A 289 1.28 -6.90 27.16
C GLN A 289 2.27 -7.09 26.03
N GLN A 290 3.11 -8.13 26.12
CA GLN A 290 3.97 -8.51 25.01
C GLN A 290 3.13 -8.89 23.78
N THR A 291 3.63 -8.57 22.60
CA THR A 291 2.96 -8.92 21.35
C THR A 291 2.84 -10.45 21.23
N ASN A 292 1.62 -10.91 21.04
CA ASN A 292 1.30 -12.34 20.90
C ASN A 292 0.67 -12.69 19.54
N VAL A 293 0.64 -11.72 18.62
CA VAL A 293 0.14 -11.88 17.25
C VAL A 293 1.27 -11.74 16.25
N SER A 294 1.17 -12.45 15.12
CA SER A 294 2.15 -12.39 14.03
C SER A 294 1.54 -11.77 12.78
N LEU A 295 2.37 -11.18 11.94
CA LEU A 295 2.02 -10.69 10.60
C LEU A 295 2.73 -11.50 9.50
N ASP A 296 3.06 -12.76 9.76
CA ASP A 296 3.78 -13.62 8.81
C ASP A 296 2.87 -14.19 7.72
N ASN A 297 1.55 -14.21 7.97
CA ASN A 297 0.59 -14.61 6.96
C ASN A 297 0.58 -13.61 5.79
N LYS A 298 0.50 -14.15 4.58
CA LYS A 298 0.47 -13.32 3.34
C LYS A 298 -0.83 -12.52 3.16
N TYR A 299 -1.83 -12.73 4.00
CA TYR A 299 -3.05 -11.93 4.03
C TYR A 299 -3.50 -11.78 5.48
N THR A 300 -3.32 -10.60 6.02
CA THR A 300 -3.65 -10.32 7.43
C THR A 300 -4.63 -9.16 7.53
N VAL A 301 -5.67 -9.36 8.30
CA VAL A 301 -6.66 -8.32 8.64
C VAL A 301 -6.52 -7.98 10.12
N LEU A 302 -6.31 -6.72 10.42
CA LEU A 302 -6.34 -6.17 11.77
C LEU A 302 -7.70 -5.48 11.99
N ASP A 303 -8.58 -6.15 12.71
CA ASP A 303 -9.89 -5.62 13.09
C ASP A 303 -9.79 -4.91 14.43
N ILE A 304 -10.04 -3.61 14.42
CA ILE A 304 -10.02 -2.75 15.61
C ILE A 304 -11.38 -2.10 15.85
N SER A 305 -12.44 -2.62 15.25
CA SER A 305 -13.79 -2.04 15.26
C SER A 305 -14.47 -2.00 16.62
N GLU A 306 -14.00 -2.79 17.58
CA GLU A 306 -14.51 -2.77 18.96
C GLU A 306 -13.85 -1.68 19.84
N LEU A 307 -12.79 -1.02 19.35
CA LEU A 307 -12.24 0.15 20.02
C LEU A 307 -13.14 1.36 19.75
N THR A 308 -13.39 2.16 20.78
CA THR A 308 -14.30 3.30 20.67
C THR A 308 -13.64 4.61 21.15
N GLY A 309 -14.14 5.75 20.65
CA GLY A 309 -13.65 7.07 21.02
C GLY A 309 -12.15 7.24 20.75
N ASP A 310 -11.42 7.79 21.73
CA ASP A 310 -9.99 8.07 21.62
C ASP A 310 -9.16 6.81 21.34
N LEU A 311 -9.60 5.66 21.89
CA LEU A 311 -8.89 4.39 21.69
C LEU A 311 -8.95 3.89 20.25
N LEU A 312 -9.95 4.27 19.47
CA LEU A 312 -10.04 3.88 18.06
C LEU A 312 -8.88 4.50 17.25
N THR A 313 -8.66 5.80 17.40
CA THR A 313 -7.56 6.49 16.70
C THR A 313 -6.20 5.99 17.17
N VAL A 314 -6.04 5.77 18.47
CA VAL A 314 -4.84 5.15 19.04
C VAL A 314 -4.62 3.74 18.47
N GLY A 315 -5.68 2.93 18.44
CA GLY A 315 -5.64 1.57 17.87
C GLY A 315 -5.28 1.54 16.38
N MET A 316 -5.85 2.48 15.59
CA MET A 316 -5.47 2.63 14.18
C MET A 316 -3.98 2.93 14.02
N PHE A 317 -3.46 3.86 14.82
CA PHE A 317 -2.04 4.20 14.80
C PHE A 317 -1.17 2.99 15.17
N VAL A 318 -1.52 2.29 16.27
CA VAL A 318 -0.77 1.10 16.72
C VAL A 318 -0.79 -0.02 15.67
N ALA A 319 -1.95 -0.30 15.09
CA ALA A 319 -2.09 -1.30 14.03
C ALA A 319 -1.25 -0.94 12.80
N LEU A 320 -1.28 0.34 12.40
CA LEU A 320 -0.50 0.82 11.26
C LEU A 320 1.00 0.82 11.54
N ASP A 321 1.45 1.23 12.75
CA ASP A 321 2.85 1.16 13.17
C ASP A 321 3.36 -0.29 13.17
N PHE A 322 2.52 -1.23 13.61
CA PHE A 322 2.84 -2.65 13.60
C PHE A 322 3.00 -3.20 12.17
N VAL A 323 2.05 -2.89 11.29
CA VAL A 323 2.12 -3.27 9.88
C VAL A 323 3.31 -2.61 9.19
N TRP A 324 3.58 -1.35 9.50
CA TRP A 324 4.69 -0.61 8.92
C TRP A 324 6.05 -1.19 9.30
N ASP A 325 6.23 -1.58 10.56
CA ASP A 325 7.44 -2.27 11.00
C ASP A 325 7.62 -3.60 10.24
N LYS A 326 6.54 -4.38 10.06
CA LYS A 326 6.56 -5.61 9.26
C LYS A 326 6.89 -5.35 7.79
N ALA A 327 6.35 -4.31 7.21
CA ALA A 327 6.63 -3.93 5.81
C ALA A 327 8.12 -3.62 5.59
N LYS A 328 8.81 -3.09 6.60
CA LYS A 328 10.25 -2.78 6.54
C LYS A 328 11.18 -3.98 6.69
N GLU A 329 10.69 -5.12 7.17
CA GLU A 329 11.54 -6.30 7.37
C GLU A 329 12.08 -6.89 6.07
N ASN A 330 11.33 -6.79 4.98
CA ASN A 330 11.74 -7.31 3.67
C ASN A 330 11.37 -6.33 2.55
N ARG A 331 12.36 -5.79 1.86
CA ARG A 331 12.17 -4.80 0.79
C ARG A 331 11.91 -5.40 -0.59
N THR A 332 12.24 -6.66 -0.79
CA THR A 332 12.15 -7.33 -2.09
C THR A 332 10.78 -7.93 -2.37
N GLU A 333 9.96 -8.13 -1.34
CA GLU A 333 8.60 -8.62 -1.49
C GLU A 333 7.62 -7.47 -1.77
N GLU A 334 6.76 -7.65 -2.75
CA GLU A 334 5.65 -6.74 -3.00
C GLU A 334 4.63 -6.82 -1.87
N LYS A 335 4.20 -5.64 -1.41
CA LYS A 335 3.27 -5.49 -0.29
C LYS A 335 2.18 -4.50 -0.61
N ALA A 336 0.98 -4.74 -0.09
CA ALA A 336 -0.13 -3.81 -0.15
C ALA A 336 -0.70 -3.58 1.25
N ILE A 337 -0.74 -2.32 1.67
CA ILE A 337 -1.35 -1.89 2.93
C ILE A 337 -2.65 -1.19 2.62
N PHE A 338 -3.75 -1.77 3.04
CA PHE A 338 -5.09 -1.19 2.90
C PHE A 338 -5.51 -0.58 4.23
N ILE A 339 -5.88 0.68 4.22
CA ILE A 339 -6.34 1.40 5.41
C ILE A 339 -7.77 1.85 5.15
N ASP A 340 -8.74 1.15 5.75
CA ASP A 340 -10.13 1.58 5.69
C ASP A 340 -10.33 2.80 6.58
N GLU A 341 -11.26 3.69 6.22
CA GLU A 341 -11.56 4.94 6.96
C GLU A 341 -10.30 5.76 7.32
N CYS A 342 -9.30 5.78 6.43
CA CYS A 342 -8.00 6.46 6.62
C CYS A 342 -8.14 7.94 7.02
N TRP A 343 -9.24 8.58 6.65
CA TRP A 343 -9.56 9.97 7.00
C TRP A 343 -9.57 10.24 8.53
N GLN A 344 -9.78 9.21 9.35
CA GLN A 344 -9.72 9.35 10.82
C GLN A 344 -8.32 9.72 11.31
N LEU A 345 -7.26 9.32 10.59
CA LEU A 345 -5.88 9.68 10.91
C LEU A 345 -5.40 10.95 10.20
N ILE A 346 -5.95 11.26 9.01
CA ILE A 346 -5.47 12.36 8.16
C ILE A 346 -6.49 13.49 7.96
N GLY A 347 -7.68 13.39 8.53
CA GLY A 347 -8.76 14.38 8.38
C GLY A 347 -8.41 15.73 9.00
N ALA A 348 -9.18 16.77 8.67
CA ALA A 348 -8.94 18.16 9.11
C ALA A 348 -8.89 18.32 10.63
N ASN A 349 -9.57 17.46 11.38
CA ASN A 349 -9.61 17.48 12.86
C ASN A 349 -8.69 16.39 13.47
N SER A 350 -7.87 15.70 12.67
CA SER A 350 -6.97 14.67 13.17
C SER A 350 -5.72 15.28 13.83
N ASN A 351 -5.03 14.44 14.60
CA ASN A 351 -3.74 14.83 15.17
C ASN A 351 -2.70 15.02 14.06
N ARG A 352 -2.03 16.19 14.04
CA ARG A 352 -1.05 16.54 13.01
C ARG A 352 0.10 15.53 12.90
N LEU A 353 0.62 15.06 14.03
CA LEU A 353 1.74 14.10 14.04
C LEU A 353 1.34 12.74 13.48
N ALA A 354 0.12 12.28 13.79
CA ALA A 354 -0.40 11.04 13.20
C ALA A 354 -0.61 11.17 11.69
N ALA A 355 -1.12 12.32 11.23
CA ALA A 355 -1.27 12.59 9.81
C ALA A 355 0.08 12.64 9.08
N GLU A 356 1.09 13.28 9.67
CA GLU A 356 2.45 13.32 9.15
C GLU A 356 3.06 11.91 9.05
N PHE A 357 2.84 11.05 10.06
CA PHE A 357 3.28 9.64 10.04
C PHE A 357 2.65 8.84 8.89
N VAL A 358 1.33 8.96 8.70
CA VAL A 358 0.63 8.30 7.59
C VAL A 358 1.17 8.79 6.24
N LEU A 359 1.35 10.11 6.09
CA LEU A 359 1.91 10.69 4.86
C LEU A 359 3.35 10.24 4.61
N GLU A 360 4.15 10.05 5.67
CA GLU A 360 5.50 9.50 5.55
C GLU A 360 5.45 8.07 4.98
N ILE A 361 4.56 7.22 5.47
CA ILE A 361 4.38 5.86 4.92
C ILE A 361 4.08 5.93 3.42
N PHE A 362 3.11 6.74 3.00
CA PHE A 362 2.77 6.89 1.57
C PHE A 362 3.94 7.40 0.71
N LYS A 363 4.83 8.21 1.26
CA LYS A 363 6.00 8.71 0.53
C LYS A 363 7.08 7.65 0.34
N ILE A 364 7.34 6.84 1.35
CA ILE A 364 8.52 5.96 1.38
C ILE A 364 8.22 4.49 1.14
N ILE A 365 6.94 4.07 1.18
CA ILE A 365 6.53 2.66 1.03
C ILE A 365 7.04 2.04 -0.28
N ARG A 366 7.14 2.82 -1.36
CA ARG A 366 7.72 2.36 -2.63
C ARG A 366 9.13 1.78 -2.47
N GLY A 367 9.94 2.33 -1.57
CA GLY A 367 11.29 1.82 -1.27
C GLY A 367 11.28 0.48 -0.52
N TYR A 368 10.11 0.02 -0.08
CA TYR A 368 9.91 -1.22 0.68
C TYR A 368 9.00 -2.22 -0.04
N GLY A 369 8.81 -2.08 -1.34
CA GLY A 369 8.02 -3.00 -2.16
C GLY A 369 6.50 -2.73 -2.13
N GLY A 370 6.07 -1.54 -1.73
CA GLY A 370 4.67 -1.16 -1.66
C GLY A 370 4.27 0.01 -2.54
#